data_6c33d9157cf1f593d6cd78b732365b30
#
_entry.id   6c33d9157cf1f593d6cd78b732365b30
#
_cell.length_a   1.000
_cell.length_b   1.000
_cell.length_c   1.000
_cell.angle_alpha   90.00
_cell.angle_beta   90.00
_cell.angle_gamma   90.00
#
_symmetry.space_group_name_H-M   'P 1'
#
loop_
_entity.id
_entity.type
_entity.pdbx_description
1 polymer ?
#
loop_
_entity_poly.entity_id
_entity_poly.type
_entity_poly.pdbx_seq_one_letter_code
_entity_poly.pdbx_strand_id
1 'polypeptide(L)'
;AETRAQVAFYMDNARLLREGLGRAGFPVFGGQHAPYLWLETPSGIASWDFFDQLLSRAHVVGTPGAGFGPAGEGFFRLSAFNSRANIEEALARIQQVFVQS
;
A
#
# COMPACT_ATOMS: atom_id res chain seq x y z
N ALA A 1 -2.00 22.92 9.81
CA ALA A 1 -2.87 22.44 8.73
C ALA A 1 -2.06 22.24 7.46
N GLU A 2 -2.41 21.26 6.68
CA GLU A 2 -1.71 20.96 5.44
C GLU A 2 -2.14 21.92 4.35
N THR A 3 -1.18 22.31 3.51
CA THR A 3 -1.48 23.18 2.38
C THR A 3 -2.08 22.34 1.23
N ARG A 4 -2.71 23.04 0.27
CA ARG A 4 -3.21 22.37 -0.94
C ARG A 4 -2.09 21.67 -1.71
N ALA A 5 -0.90 22.28 -1.74
CA ALA A 5 0.23 21.70 -2.42
C ALA A 5 0.67 20.39 -1.76
N GLN A 6 0.66 20.33 -0.42
CA GLN A 6 0.99 19.12 0.31
C GLN A 6 -0.05 18.04 0.07
N VAL A 7 -1.33 18.38 0.12
CA VAL A 7 -2.40 17.43 -0.15
C VAL A 7 -2.28 16.87 -1.57
N ALA A 8 -2.08 17.76 -2.56
CA ALA A 8 -1.92 17.32 -3.94
C ALA A 8 -0.72 16.40 -4.13
N PHE A 9 0.37 16.68 -3.43
CA PHE A 9 1.57 15.85 -3.49
C PHE A 9 1.29 14.44 -2.97
N TYR A 10 0.63 14.33 -1.80
CA TYR A 10 0.32 13.03 -1.24
C TYR A 10 -0.74 12.27 -2.04
N MET A 11 -1.70 12.98 -2.63
CA MET A 11 -2.69 12.36 -3.50
C MET A 11 -2.05 11.84 -4.79
N ASP A 12 -1.04 12.53 -5.29
CA ASP A 12 -0.29 12.06 -6.45
C ASP A 12 0.52 10.80 -6.13
N ASN A 13 1.10 10.75 -4.93
CA ASN A 13 1.76 9.54 -4.43
C ASN A 13 0.76 8.37 -4.36
N ALA A 14 -0.45 8.63 -3.87
CA ALA A 14 -1.49 7.60 -3.78
C ALA A 14 -1.85 7.07 -5.18
N ARG A 15 -1.96 7.96 -6.16
CA ARG A 15 -2.23 7.55 -7.54
C ARG A 15 -1.11 6.66 -8.08
N LEU A 16 0.14 7.04 -7.83
CA LEU A 16 1.29 6.25 -8.27
C LEU A 16 1.27 4.85 -7.66
N LEU A 17 1.01 4.76 -6.35
CA LEU A 17 0.90 3.47 -5.67
C LEU A 17 -0.24 2.63 -6.23
N ARG A 18 -1.41 3.25 -6.41
CA ARG A 18 -2.59 2.54 -6.93
C ARG A 18 -2.31 1.96 -8.30
N GLU A 19 -1.73 2.76 -9.20
CA GLU A 19 -1.44 2.30 -10.55
C GLU A 19 -0.37 1.22 -10.56
N GLY A 20 0.70 1.41 -9.77
CA GLY A 20 1.80 0.46 -9.72
C GLY A 20 1.41 -0.87 -9.10
N LEU A 21 0.65 -0.83 -8.01
CA LEU A 21 0.18 -2.05 -7.35
C LEU A 21 -0.84 -2.78 -8.22
N GLY A 22 -1.71 -2.03 -8.90
CA GLY A 22 -2.66 -2.63 -9.85
C GLY A 22 -1.94 -3.36 -10.97
N ARG A 23 -0.88 -2.78 -11.51
CA ARG A 23 -0.07 -3.43 -12.54
C ARG A 23 0.65 -4.67 -12.01
N ALA A 24 0.96 -4.69 -10.71
CA ALA A 24 1.57 -5.86 -10.07
C ALA A 24 0.56 -6.96 -9.75
N GLY A 25 -0.71 -6.72 -10.00
CA GLY A 25 -1.75 -7.72 -9.82
C GLY A 25 -2.52 -7.65 -8.51
N PHE A 26 -2.30 -6.64 -7.70
CA PHE A 26 -3.05 -6.46 -6.46
C PHE A 26 -4.37 -5.76 -6.72
N PRO A 27 -5.50 -6.29 -6.22
CA PRO A 27 -6.72 -5.50 -6.16
C PRO A 27 -6.53 -4.35 -5.17
N VAL A 28 -6.75 -3.12 -5.62
CA VAL A 28 -6.46 -1.92 -4.82
C VAL A 28 -7.70 -1.04 -4.78
N PHE A 29 -7.97 -0.48 -3.60
CA PHE A 29 -9.12 0.39 -3.34
C PHE A 29 -8.66 1.67 -2.66
N GLY A 30 -9.41 2.75 -2.86
CA GLY A 30 -9.14 4.02 -2.20
C GLY A 30 -8.10 4.86 -2.92
N GLY A 31 -7.55 5.83 -2.19
CA GLY A 31 -6.54 6.74 -2.74
C GLY A 31 -7.12 7.86 -3.60
N GLN A 32 -8.46 7.99 -3.64
CA GLN A 32 -9.13 9.02 -4.45
C GLN A 32 -9.48 10.26 -3.65
N HIS A 33 -9.76 10.10 -2.36
CA HIS A 33 -10.18 11.20 -1.49
C HIS A 33 -9.25 11.43 -0.31
N ALA A 34 -8.40 10.46 -0.01
CA ALA A 34 -7.40 10.54 1.03
C ALA A 34 -6.18 9.73 0.60
N PRO A 35 -4.98 10.06 1.11
CA PRO A 35 -3.76 9.38 0.66
C PRO A 35 -3.53 8.05 1.38
N TYR A 36 -4.58 7.24 1.45
CA TYR A 36 -4.55 5.89 1.99
C TYR A 36 -5.09 4.93 0.95
N LEU A 37 -4.46 3.79 0.84
CA LEU A 37 -4.85 2.74 -0.09
C LEU A 37 -5.10 1.46 0.68
N TRP A 38 -6.12 0.74 0.26
CA TRP A 38 -6.36 -0.62 0.72
C TRP A 38 -6.02 -1.57 -0.41
N LEU A 39 -5.26 -2.59 -0.12
CA LEU A 39 -5.04 -3.65 -1.09
C LEU A 39 -5.50 -4.97 -0.48
N GLU A 40 -5.94 -5.87 -1.34
CA GLU A 40 -6.27 -7.22 -0.94
C GLU A 40 -4.98 -8.02 -0.88
N THR A 41 -4.77 -8.75 0.23
CA THR A 41 -3.59 -9.57 0.36
C THR A 41 -3.60 -10.71 -0.66
N PRO A 42 -2.44 -11.18 -1.09
CA PRO A 42 -2.39 -12.33 -1.99
C PRO A 42 -3.16 -13.53 -1.44
N SER A 43 -3.72 -14.33 -2.32
CA SER A 43 -4.55 -15.46 -1.96
C SER A 43 -3.85 -16.38 -0.94
N GLY A 44 -4.55 -16.68 0.13
CA GLY A 44 -4.05 -17.58 1.17
C GLY A 44 -3.15 -16.91 2.20
N ILE A 45 -2.93 -15.60 2.12
CA ILE A 45 -2.08 -14.89 3.08
C ILE A 45 -2.95 -14.01 3.98
N ALA A 46 -2.88 -14.27 5.29
CA ALA A 46 -3.57 -13.43 6.28
C ALA A 46 -2.90 -12.06 6.37
N SER A 47 -3.66 -11.04 6.79
CA SER A 47 -3.17 -9.66 6.78
C SER A 47 -1.94 -9.46 7.67
N TRP A 48 -1.84 -10.13 8.83
CA TRP A 48 -0.66 -10.04 9.68
C TRP A 48 0.56 -10.74 9.06
N ASP A 49 0.34 -11.84 8.37
CA ASP A 49 1.43 -12.53 7.66
C ASP A 49 1.95 -11.68 6.51
N PHE A 50 1.05 -11.00 5.81
CA PHE A 50 1.43 -10.09 4.74
C PHE A 50 2.23 -8.90 5.30
N PHE A 51 1.81 -8.37 6.46
CA PHE A 51 2.54 -7.31 7.16
C PHE A 51 3.99 -7.74 7.44
N ASP A 52 4.16 -8.94 7.99
CA ASP A 52 5.50 -9.46 8.30
C ASP A 52 6.34 -9.61 7.04
N GLN A 53 5.76 -10.10 5.95
CA GLN A 53 6.48 -10.23 4.69
C GLN A 53 6.89 -8.90 4.11
N LEU A 54 6.01 -7.90 4.15
CA LEU A 54 6.35 -6.56 3.67
C LEU A 54 7.46 -5.95 4.51
N LEU A 55 7.38 -6.08 5.81
CA LEU A 55 8.39 -5.52 6.70
C LEU A 55 9.75 -6.18 6.52
N SER A 56 9.77 -7.52 6.48
CA SER A 56 11.04 -8.26 6.47
C SER A 56 11.66 -8.36 5.08
N ARG A 57 10.86 -8.46 4.02
CA ARG A 57 11.34 -8.71 2.67
C ARG A 57 11.37 -7.46 1.79
N ALA A 58 10.43 -6.56 1.97
CA ALA A 58 10.34 -5.33 1.16
C ALA A 58 10.66 -4.07 1.94
N HIS A 59 10.77 -4.16 3.27
CA HIS A 59 11.00 -3.03 4.16
C HIS A 59 9.91 -1.96 4.04
N VAL A 60 8.67 -2.42 3.83
CA VAL A 60 7.50 -1.56 3.70
C VAL A 60 6.63 -1.75 4.93
N VAL A 61 6.18 -0.65 5.51
CA VAL A 61 5.32 -0.66 6.69
C VAL A 61 3.94 -0.12 6.32
N GLY A 62 2.92 -0.82 6.79
CA GLY A 62 1.54 -0.38 6.63
C GLY A 62 0.73 -0.93 7.79
N THR A 63 -0.57 -1.05 7.62
CA THR A 63 -1.43 -1.54 8.68
C THR A 63 -2.24 -2.74 8.19
N PRO A 64 -2.11 -3.91 8.85
CA PRO A 64 -2.96 -5.06 8.49
C PRO A 64 -4.44 -4.72 8.71
N GLY A 65 -5.28 -5.13 7.78
CA GLY A 65 -6.72 -4.86 7.88
C GLY A 65 -7.33 -5.45 9.14
N ALA A 66 -6.84 -6.60 9.60
CA ALA A 66 -7.32 -7.22 10.83
C ALA A 66 -7.11 -6.32 12.06
N GLY A 67 -6.17 -5.37 12.00
CA GLY A 67 -5.98 -4.38 13.06
C GLY A 67 -7.14 -3.42 13.21
N PHE A 68 -8.00 -3.33 12.20
CA PHE A 68 -9.21 -2.48 12.22
C PHE A 68 -10.48 -3.28 12.53
N GLY A 69 -10.34 -4.56 12.83
CA GLY A 69 -11.45 -5.44 13.15
C GLY A 69 -11.52 -6.65 12.22
N PRO A 70 -12.37 -7.65 12.55
CA PRO A 70 -12.43 -8.89 11.76
C PRO A 70 -12.81 -8.67 10.30
N ALA A 71 -13.59 -7.65 10.00
CA ALA A 71 -14.00 -7.36 8.63
C ALA A 71 -12.83 -6.91 7.75
N GLY A 72 -11.72 -6.47 8.35
CA GLY A 72 -10.54 -6.04 7.60
C GLY A 72 -9.58 -7.17 7.24
N GLU A 73 -9.85 -8.39 7.69
CA GLU A 73 -8.98 -9.51 7.37
C GLU A 73 -8.94 -9.75 5.87
N GLY A 74 -7.73 -9.98 5.35
CA GLY A 74 -7.51 -10.13 3.92
C GLY A 74 -7.18 -8.83 3.20
N PHE A 75 -7.06 -7.73 3.96
CA PHE A 75 -6.72 -6.42 3.41
C PHE A 75 -5.54 -5.81 4.15
N PHE A 76 -4.87 -4.89 3.48
CA PHE A 76 -3.72 -4.20 4.04
C PHE A 76 -3.80 -2.73 3.64
N ARG A 77 -3.55 -1.81 4.58
CA ARG A 77 -3.62 -0.38 4.30
C ARG A 77 -2.21 0.20 4.16
N LEU A 78 -1.98 0.92 3.07
CA LEU A 78 -0.75 1.66 2.83
C LEU A 78 -1.04 3.16 2.87
N SER A 79 -0.11 3.91 3.44
CA SER A 79 -0.18 5.37 3.47
C SER A 79 0.72 5.94 2.37
N ALA A 80 0.23 6.97 1.70
CA ALA A 80 1.02 7.73 0.73
C ALA A 80 1.62 9.00 1.35
N PHE A 81 1.55 9.17 2.67
CA PHE A 81 2.19 10.28 3.39
C PHE A 81 3.69 10.03 3.50
N ASN A 82 4.41 10.28 2.41
CA ASN A 82 5.85 10.06 2.38
C ASN A 82 6.45 10.81 1.19
N SER A 83 7.77 10.84 1.11
CA SER A 83 8.42 11.42 -0.06
C SER A 83 8.17 10.57 -1.30
N ARG A 84 8.21 11.21 -2.47
CA ARG A 84 8.06 10.49 -3.74
C ARG A 84 9.11 9.39 -3.88
N ALA A 85 10.36 9.66 -3.48
CA ALA A 85 11.43 8.68 -3.58
C ALA A 85 11.15 7.43 -2.75
N ASN A 86 10.64 7.62 -1.52
CA ASN A 86 10.31 6.48 -0.67
C ASN A 86 9.12 5.68 -1.20
N ILE A 87 8.14 6.38 -1.78
CA ILE A 87 6.98 5.71 -2.40
C ILE A 87 7.42 4.87 -3.60
N GLU A 88 8.29 5.42 -4.44
CA GLU A 88 8.80 4.70 -5.60
C GLU A 88 9.63 3.48 -5.20
N GLU A 89 10.45 3.63 -4.16
CA GLU A 89 11.25 2.53 -3.65
C GLU A 89 10.38 1.43 -3.04
N ALA A 90 9.38 1.81 -2.26
CA ALA A 90 8.45 0.85 -1.66
C ALA A 90 7.73 0.06 -2.76
N LEU A 91 7.25 0.75 -3.79
CA LEU A 91 6.56 0.12 -4.91
C LEU A 91 7.49 -0.86 -5.64
N ALA A 92 8.73 -0.46 -5.90
CA ALA A 92 9.69 -1.32 -6.58
C ALA A 92 9.98 -2.58 -5.75
N ARG A 93 10.12 -2.44 -4.44
CA ARG A 93 10.39 -3.58 -3.56
C ARG A 93 9.20 -4.54 -3.49
N ILE A 94 7.99 -4.02 -3.42
CA ILE A 94 6.78 -4.85 -3.44
C ILE A 94 6.71 -5.62 -4.75
N GLN A 95 6.97 -4.95 -5.86
CA GLN A 95 6.95 -5.59 -7.17
C GLN A 95 7.98 -6.71 -7.27
N GLN A 96 9.18 -6.50 -6.73
CA GLN A 96 10.22 -7.52 -6.73
C GLN A 96 9.83 -8.76 -5.93
N VAL A 97 9.17 -8.56 -4.79
CA VAL A 97 8.89 -9.65 -3.85
C VAL A 97 7.63 -10.42 -4.25
N PHE A 98 6.60 -9.73 -4.73
CA PHE A 98 5.27 -10.31 -4.88
C PHE A 98 4.79 -10.46 -6.32
N VAL A 99 5.47 -9.84 -7.28
CA VAL A 99 5.06 -10.01 -8.69
C VAL A 99 5.45 -11.42 -9.14
N GLN A 100 4.48 -12.11 -9.69
CA GLN A 100 4.71 -13.42 -10.29
C GLN A 100 5.19 -13.21 -11.71
N SER A 101 6.32 -13.74 -11.99
CA SER A 101 6.87 -13.69 -13.34
C SER A 101 6.16 -14.66 -14.27
#